data_51448ea832ca1ce0616475bc06168daf
#
_entry.id   51448ea832ca1ce0616475bc06168daf
#
_cell.length_a   1.000
_cell.length_b   1.000
_cell.length_c   1.000
_cell.angle_alpha   90.00
_cell.angle_beta   90.00
_cell.angle_gamma   90.00
#
_symmetry.space_group_name_H-M   'P 1'
#
loop_
_entity.id
_entity.type
_entity.pdbx_description
1 polymer ?
#
loop_
_entity_poly.entity_id
_entity_poly.type
_entity_poly.pdbx_seq_one_letter_code
_entity_poly.pdbx_strand_id
1 'polypeptide(L)'
;MTRHRTLAAALLAATACCALAQMPSPPPAGPDLAEIFSDPAGWTGTAEAFAGSRRAAGFRILDPGKAAVSTDRGRLRFLGLEACEARVYFEGDAAKRVEISIYNKGDAGPRTQAQFDVLVESLQAKLAAFAKDPGASVRVANSRANSIVKRHQWAKSSPAIQLEWAYVEPHRSKGEDVAYNAEYVNVLLVPGSAARTMASASGGTSALALGAARKLADNIRRAPEGDVWVDGVPMVDQGQKGYCAAATSERVLRYYGLNVDQHQIAQLAKTAAESGTSIEGMVNAIGLVGRAFQLDKRDLIPSTYGGSFEGGPHEKLIDQYNSAAKRAKKPGIDWKQYTANRTVNLPAIWSAMDPAVLLEARASQKQNLAQFEKDVRNYVDQGVPLLWSCLVGMYPEEPPLGQQGAFGHIRMIIGYNARTGEILYSDTWGPAHALKRMSKLQAWAMTKGLFVLKPRNVR
;
A
#
# COMPACT_ATOMS: atom_id res chain seq x y z
N MET A 1 -43.89 -56.58 -44.47
CA MET A 1 -42.89 -56.15 -45.47
C MET A 1 -42.17 -54.91 -44.93
N THR A 2 -41.07 -55.16 -44.24
CA THR A 2 -40.26 -54.18 -43.50
C THR A 2 -38.98 -53.91 -44.28
N ARG A 3 -38.75 -52.68 -44.74
CA ARG A 3 -37.48 -52.28 -45.36
C ARG A 3 -36.61 -51.56 -44.31
N HIS A 4 -35.51 -52.20 -43.96
CA HIS A 4 -34.40 -51.60 -43.21
C HIS A 4 -33.63 -50.64 -44.13
N ARG A 5 -33.43 -49.40 -43.68
CA ARG A 5 -32.45 -48.48 -44.22
C ARG A 5 -31.32 -48.32 -43.22
N THR A 6 -30.18 -48.88 -43.59
CA THR A 6 -28.89 -48.69 -42.93
C THR A 6 -28.34 -47.31 -43.30
N LEU A 7 -28.14 -46.47 -42.27
CA LEU A 7 -27.38 -45.21 -42.42
C LEU A 7 -25.92 -45.52 -42.04
N ALA A 8 -25.03 -45.35 -43.01
CA ALA A 8 -23.60 -45.34 -42.79
C ALA A 8 -23.19 -43.99 -42.18
N ALA A 9 -22.61 -43.99 -40.99
CA ALA A 9 -22.00 -42.83 -40.36
C ALA A 9 -20.56 -42.70 -40.86
N ALA A 10 -20.29 -41.67 -41.65
CA ALA A 10 -18.93 -41.27 -42.00
C ALA A 10 -18.31 -40.49 -40.85
N LEU A 11 -17.32 -41.07 -40.19
CA LEU A 11 -16.45 -40.35 -39.23
C LEU A 11 -15.50 -39.43 -39.99
N LEU A 12 -15.74 -38.15 -39.98
CA LEU A 12 -14.73 -37.14 -40.36
C LEU A 12 -13.86 -36.89 -39.11
N ALA A 13 -12.66 -37.41 -39.10
CA ALA A 13 -11.62 -37.03 -38.15
C ALA A 13 -11.08 -35.65 -38.54
N ALA A 14 -11.58 -34.61 -37.89
CA ALA A 14 -10.98 -33.29 -37.94
C ALA A 14 -9.76 -33.27 -37.04
N THR A 15 -8.56 -33.40 -37.59
CA THR A 15 -7.30 -33.11 -36.91
C THR A 15 -7.23 -31.60 -36.65
N ALA A 16 -7.68 -31.20 -35.46
CA ALA A 16 -7.43 -29.85 -34.92
C ALA A 16 -5.94 -29.76 -34.58
N CYS A 17 -5.15 -29.16 -35.46
CA CYS A 17 -3.80 -28.72 -35.15
C CYS A 17 -3.89 -27.59 -34.17
N CYS A 18 -3.86 -27.89 -32.85
CA CYS A 18 -3.65 -26.88 -31.82
C CYS A 18 -2.26 -26.28 -32.02
N ALA A 19 -2.19 -25.15 -32.70
CA ALA A 19 -1.03 -24.29 -32.62
C ALA A 19 -0.90 -23.85 -31.13
N LEU A 20 -0.04 -24.55 -30.40
CA LEU A 20 0.47 -24.07 -29.12
C LEU A 20 1.14 -22.71 -29.40
N ALA A 21 0.43 -21.63 -29.16
CA ALA A 21 1.03 -20.33 -29.10
C ALA A 21 2.17 -20.43 -28.07
N GLN A 22 3.41 -20.43 -28.54
CA GLN A 22 4.57 -20.36 -27.67
C GLN A 22 4.40 -19.12 -26.80
N MET A 23 4.16 -19.33 -25.52
CA MET A 23 4.25 -18.22 -24.56
C MET A 23 5.63 -17.57 -24.74
N PRO A 24 5.70 -16.25 -24.86
CA PRO A 24 6.98 -15.59 -24.99
C PRO A 24 7.87 -16.05 -23.84
N SER A 25 9.11 -16.43 -24.14
CA SER A 25 10.09 -16.81 -23.16
C SER A 25 10.14 -15.74 -22.08
N PRO A 26 10.16 -16.10 -20.78
CA PRO A 26 10.28 -15.10 -19.74
C PRO A 26 11.53 -14.25 -20.02
N PRO A 27 11.45 -12.93 -19.82
CA PRO A 27 12.61 -12.07 -20.05
C PRO A 27 13.79 -12.59 -19.23
N PRO A 28 15.04 -12.40 -19.71
CA PRO A 28 16.21 -12.86 -19.01
C PRO A 28 16.23 -12.26 -17.59
N ALA A 29 16.55 -13.08 -16.59
CA ALA A 29 16.70 -12.63 -15.22
C ALA A 29 17.71 -11.48 -15.16
N GLY A 30 17.39 -10.45 -14.40
CA GLY A 30 18.36 -9.40 -14.10
C GLY A 30 19.50 -9.93 -13.22
N PRO A 31 20.55 -9.12 -12.99
CA PRO A 31 21.65 -9.49 -12.11
C PRO A 31 21.12 -9.76 -10.69
N ASP A 32 21.75 -10.71 -10.00
CA ASP A 32 21.43 -11.04 -8.61
C ASP A 32 21.81 -9.87 -7.69
N LEU A 33 20.89 -9.44 -6.86
CA LEU A 33 21.13 -8.34 -5.93
C LEU A 33 22.24 -8.64 -4.92
N ALA A 34 22.45 -9.92 -4.57
CA ALA A 34 23.54 -10.33 -3.70
C ALA A 34 24.90 -10.04 -4.35
N GLU A 35 25.05 -10.27 -5.65
CA GLU A 35 26.29 -9.95 -6.39
C GLU A 35 26.53 -8.43 -6.39
N ILE A 36 25.48 -7.63 -6.64
CA ILE A 36 25.58 -6.17 -6.66
C ILE A 36 26.07 -5.63 -5.32
N PHE A 37 25.45 -6.06 -4.22
CA PHE A 37 25.69 -5.49 -2.89
C PHE A 37 26.80 -6.22 -2.10
N SER A 38 27.39 -7.29 -2.63
CA SER A 38 28.64 -7.84 -2.14
C SER A 38 29.86 -6.98 -2.54
N ASP A 39 29.74 -6.26 -3.66
CA ASP A 39 30.77 -5.33 -4.12
C ASP A 39 30.58 -3.94 -3.48
N PRO A 40 31.63 -3.34 -2.88
CA PRO A 40 31.56 -1.95 -2.41
C PRO A 40 31.08 -0.95 -3.45
N ALA A 41 31.33 -1.18 -4.75
CA ALA A 41 30.86 -0.33 -5.83
C ALA A 41 29.31 -0.34 -5.96
N GLY A 42 28.65 -1.41 -5.55
CA GLY A 42 27.19 -1.50 -5.53
C GLY A 42 26.52 -0.52 -4.57
N TRP A 43 27.26 0.01 -3.61
CA TRP A 43 26.79 0.97 -2.61
C TRP A 43 27.08 2.43 -2.99
N THR A 44 27.71 2.68 -4.14
CA THR A 44 28.07 4.03 -4.61
C THR A 44 27.22 4.46 -5.78
N GLY A 45 27.06 5.78 -5.94
CA GLY A 45 26.26 6.38 -7.01
C GLY A 45 24.89 6.88 -6.55
N THR A 46 24.27 7.73 -7.37
CA THR A 46 22.94 8.31 -7.09
C THR A 46 21.82 7.31 -7.38
N ALA A 47 20.61 7.61 -6.90
CA ALA A 47 19.41 6.82 -7.18
C ALA A 47 19.17 6.71 -8.69
N GLU A 48 19.38 7.79 -9.44
CA GLU A 48 19.17 7.89 -10.88
C GLU A 48 20.19 7.01 -11.65
N ALA A 49 21.46 7.05 -11.27
CA ALA A 49 22.50 6.22 -11.87
C ALA A 49 22.23 4.74 -11.59
N PHE A 50 21.85 4.41 -10.36
CA PHE A 50 21.51 3.03 -9.98
C PHE A 50 20.31 2.52 -10.78
N ALA A 51 19.20 3.25 -10.81
CA ALA A 51 17.99 2.85 -11.55
C ALA A 51 18.27 2.77 -13.06
N GLY A 52 19.01 3.74 -13.61
CA GLY A 52 19.38 3.79 -15.02
C GLY A 52 20.18 2.56 -15.48
N SER A 53 21.20 2.17 -14.71
CA SER A 53 22.05 1.01 -15.01
C SER A 53 21.36 -0.35 -14.77
N ARG A 54 20.25 -0.39 -14.04
CA ARG A 54 19.55 -1.63 -13.66
C ARG A 54 18.11 -1.71 -14.15
N ARG A 55 17.80 -1.02 -15.24
CA ARG A 55 16.48 -1.10 -15.92
C ARG A 55 16.12 -2.53 -16.31
N ALA A 56 17.10 -3.35 -16.67
CA ALA A 56 16.88 -4.76 -17.00
C ALA A 56 16.32 -5.56 -15.82
N ALA A 57 16.64 -5.18 -14.57
CA ALA A 57 16.07 -5.74 -13.36
C ALA A 57 14.78 -5.01 -12.91
N GLY A 58 14.20 -4.15 -13.76
CA GLY A 58 12.96 -3.43 -13.48
C GLY A 58 13.09 -2.23 -12.54
N PHE A 59 14.32 -1.79 -12.22
CA PHE A 59 14.51 -0.63 -11.34
C PHE A 59 14.07 0.67 -12.01
N ARG A 60 13.36 1.48 -11.25
CA ARG A 60 12.94 2.84 -11.58
C ARG A 60 13.08 3.74 -10.36
N ILE A 61 13.11 5.04 -10.57
CA ILE A 61 13.11 6.00 -9.47
C ILE A 61 11.78 5.88 -8.71
N LEU A 62 11.86 5.77 -7.39
CA LEU A 62 10.72 5.81 -6.48
C LEU A 62 10.56 7.21 -5.85
N ASP A 63 11.66 7.77 -5.38
CA ASP A 63 11.74 9.13 -4.83
C ASP A 63 13.02 9.77 -5.38
N PRO A 64 12.92 10.85 -6.17
CA PRO A 64 14.09 11.48 -6.81
C PRO A 64 15.21 11.78 -5.82
N GLY A 65 16.42 11.39 -6.15
CA GLY A 65 17.63 11.54 -5.33
C GLY A 65 17.66 10.69 -4.06
N LYS A 66 16.58 9.95 -3.72
CA LYS A 66 16.47 9.26 -2.43
C LYS A 66 16.20 7.76 -2.53
N ALA A 67 15.47 7.30 -3.54
CA ALA A 67 15.12 5.90 -3.62
C ALA A 67 14.88 5.39 -5.03
N ALA A 68 15.30 4.14 -5.27
CA ALA A 68 14.96 3.34 -6.45
C ALA A 68 14.20 2.09 -6.03
N VAL A 69 13.29 1.61 -6.87
CA VAL A 69 12.46 0.43 -6.62
C VAL A 69 12.37 -0.45 -7.86
N SER A 70 12.32 -1.75 -7.65
CA SER A 70 11.80 -2.71 -8.62
C SER A 70 10.72 -3.57 -7.98
N THR A 71 9.62 -3.75 -8.69
CA THR A 71 8.53 -4.67 -8.36
C THR A 71 8.36 -5.74 -9.46
N ASP A 72 9.36 -5.88 -10.32
CA ASP A 72 9.38 -6.84 -11.42
C ASP A 72 9.86 -8.21 -10.93
N ARG A 73 8.94 -8.96 -10.38
CA ARG A 73 9.17 -10.27 -9.79
C ARG A 73 9.88 -11.24 -10.74
N GLY A 74 9.58 -11.20 -12.04
CA GLY A 74 10.21 -12.06 -13.03
C GLY A 74 11.70 -11.82 -13.24
N ARG A 75 12.18 -10.61 -12.92
CA ARG A 75 13.56 -10.17 -13.15
C ARG A 75 14.39 -9.99 -11.89
N LEU A 76 13.75 -9.89 -10.73
CA LEU A 76 14.45 -9.72 -9.45
C LEU A 76 14.94 -11.06 -8.91
N ARG A 77 16.24 -11.12 -8.55
CA ARG A 77 16.87 -12.26 -7.88
C ARG A 77 17.68 -11.80 -6.69
N PHE A 78 17.70 -12.62 -5.65
CA PHE A 78 18.57 -12.47 -4.50
C PHE A 78 19.03 -13.85 -4.01
N LEU A 79 20.34 -14.10 -4.03
CA LEU A 79 20.94 -15.41 -3.74
C LEU A 79 20.33 -16.54 -4.58
N GLY A 80 20.02 -16.25 -5.86
CA GLY A 80 19.38 -17.17 -6.78
C GLY A 80 17.87 -17.38 -6.55
N LEU A 81 17.29 -16.81 -5.51
CA LEU A 81 15.86 -16.85 -5.25
C LEU A 81 15.16 -15.69 -5.95
N GLU A 82 13.93 -15.94 -6.41
CA GLU A 82 13.05 -14.90 -6.91
C GLU A 82 12.65 -13.95 -5.77
N ALA A 83 12.67 -12.64 -6.03
CA ALA A 83 12.20 -11.63 -5.10
C ALA A 83 10.96 -10.90 -5.63
N CYS A 84 10.04 -10.57 -4.76
CA CYS A 84 8.81 -9.86 -5.09
C CYS A 84 9.07 -8.36 -5.33
N GLU A 85 9.94 -7.77 -4.51
CA GLU A 85 10.22 -6.34 -4.53
C GLU A 85 11.63 -6.07 -3.99
N ALA A 86 12.28 -5.03 -4.51
CA ALA A 86 13.50 -4.49 -3.92
C ALA A 86 13.46 -2.96 -3.93
N ARG A 87 13.87 -2.35 -2.81
CA ARG A 87 14.00 -0.89 -2.64
C ARG A 87 15.40 -0.57 -2.20
N VAL A 88 16.02 0.40 -2.85
CA VAL A 88 17.34 0.91 -2.51
C VAL A 88 17.20 2.38 -2.12
N TYR A 89 17.66 2.73 -0.93
CA TYR A 89 17.60 4.08 -0.38
C TYR A 89 18.97 4.73 -0.42
N PHE A 90 18.98 5.99 -0.86
CA PHE A 90 20.20 6.78 -1.08
C PHE A 90 20.24 8.01 -0.19
N GLU A 91 21.44 8.44 0.08
CA GLU A 91 21.77 9.71 0.71
C GLU A 91 22.93 10.31 -0.06
N GLY A 92 22.66 11.34 -0.87
CA GLY A 92 23.59 11.85 -1.86
C GLY A 92 23.94 10.78 -2.92
N ASP A 93 25.21 10.47 -3.02
CA ASP A 93 25.80 9.50 -3.96
C ASP A 93 26.10 8.14 -3.33
N ALA A 94 25.42 7.78 -2.26
CA ALA A 94 25.63 6.51 -1.57
C ALA A 94 24.31 5.81 -1.22
N ALA A 95 24.22 4.52 -1.58
CA ALA A 95 23.17 3.66 -1.06
C ALA A 95 23.40 3.40 0.43
N LYS A 96 22.38 3.58 1.24
CA LYS A 96 22.44 3.42 2.71
C LYS A 96 21.70 2.19 3.18
N ARG A 97 20.75 1.72 2.39
CA ARG A 97 19.88 0.62 2.78
C ARG A 97 19.27 -0.04 1.56
N VAL A 98 19.16 -1.36 1.60
CA VAL A 98 18.43 -2.15 0.61
C VAL A 98 17.42 -3.02 1.34
N GLU A 99 16.17 -2.91 0.97
CA GLU A 99 15.06 -3.73 1.45
C GLU A 99 14.63 -4.66 0.32
N ILE A 100 14.57 -5.96 0.58
CA ILE A 100 14.23 -6.99 -0.41
C ILE A 100 13.09 -7.84 0.17
N SER A 101 11.94 -7.82 -0.46
CA SER A 101 10.83 -8.72 -0.15
C SER A 101 10.98 -10.00 -0.97
N ILE A 102 11.42 -11.09 -0.34
CA ILE A 102 11.53 -12.41 -0.98
C ILE A 102 10.15 -13.02 -1.17
N TYR A 103 9.30 -12.82 -0.18
CA TYR A 103 7.93 -13.27 -0.19
C TYR A 103 7.03 -12.27 0.53
N ASN A 104 5.90 -12.01 -0.03
CA ASN A 104 4.74 -11.48 0.67
C ASN A 104 3.46 -12.05 0.06
N LYS A 105 2.45 -12.24 0.88
CA LYS A 105 1.20 -12.87 0.45
C LYS A 105 0.46 -12.07 -0.62
N GLY A 106 0.68 -10.75 -0.68
CA GLY A 106 0.03 -9.86 -1.65
C GLY A 106 0.52 -10.05 -3.08
N ASP A 107 1.82 -10.35 -3.25
CA ASP A 107 2.43 -10.55 -4.57
C ASP A 107 2.54 -12.03 -4.95
N ALA A 108 2.80 -12.92 -3.97
CA ALA A 108 3.12 -14.32 -4.23
C ALA A 108 1.97 -15.29 -3.92
N GLY A 109 0.85 -14.79 -3.40
CA GLY A 109 -0.26 -15.61 -2.96
C GLY A 109 0.03 -16.40 -1.66
N PRO A 110 -0.95 -17.21 -1.18
CA PRO A 110 -0.81 -17.96 0.04
C PRO A 110 0.22 -19.10 -0.08
N ARG A 111 0.86 -19.45 1.05
CA ARG A 111 1.74 -20.60 1.18
C ARG A 111 1.31 -21.47 2.35
N THR A 112 1.45 -22.79 2.21
CA THR A 112 1.33 -23.71 3.34
C THR A 112 2.50 -23.51 4.31
N GLN A 113 2.34 -23.97 5.55
CA GLN A 113 3.43 -23.90 6.55
C GLN A 113 4.70 -24.57 6.04
N ALA A 114 4.60 -25.80 5.52
CA ALA A 114 5.76 -26.52 5.00
C ALA A 114 6.48 -25.77 3.86
N GLN A 115 5.74 -25.18 2.93
CA GLN A 115 6.33 -24.38 1.85
C GLN A 115 7.02 -23.10 2.37
N PHE A 116 6.48 -22.50 3.41
CA PHE A 116 7.04 -21.30 4.02
C PHE A 116 8.31 -21.62 4.82
N ASP A 117 8.29 -22.69 5.62
CA ASP A 117 9.42 -23.14 6.41
C ASP A 117 10.61 -23.51 5.51
N VAL A 118 10.39 -24.26 4.42
CA VAL A 118 11.43 -24.57 3.42
C VAL A 118 12.03 -23.30 2.81
N LEU A 119 11.21 -22.30 2.48
CA LEU A 119 11.70 -21.03 1.96
C LEU A 119 12.61 -20.32 2.97
N VAL A 120 12.16 -20.20 4.23
CA VAL A 120 12.90 -19.51 5.29
C VAL A 120 14.21 -20.23 5.60
N GLU A 121 14.19 -21.57 5.76
CA GLU A 121 15.38 -22.39 6.04
C GLU A 121 16.41 -22.31 4.89
N SER A 122 15.94 -22.43 3.65
CA SER A 122 16.80 -22.27 2.46
C SER A 122 17.45 -20.89 2.41
N LEU A 123 16.68 -19.84 2.67
CA LEU A 123 17.22 -18.47 2.68
C LEU A 123 18.20 -18.25 3.82
N GLN A 124 17.93 -18.76 5.03
CA GLN A 124 18.85 -18.69 6.15
C GLN A 124 20.18 -19.36 5.84
N ALA A 125 20.16 -20.58 5.25
CA ALA A 125 21.37 -21.29 4.86
C ALA A 125 22.19 -20.52 3.80
N LYS A 126 21.51 -19.96 2.79
CA LYS A 126 22.14 -19.12 1.76
C LYS A 126 22.75 -17.83 2.34
N LEU A 127 22.04 -17.18 3.27
CA LEU A 127 22.53 -15.97 3.94
C LEU A 127 23.72 -16.26 4.85
N ALA A 128 23.72 -17.39 5.57
CA ALA A 128 24.87 -17.81 6.38
C ALA A 128 26.11 -18.07 5.51
N ALA A 129 25.94 -18.72 4.36
CA ALA A 129 27.01 -18.93 3.39
C ALA A 129 27.54 -17.61 2.80
N PHE A 130 26.64 -16.72 2.42
CA PHE A 130 26.97 -15.40 1.88
C PHE A 130 27.72 -14.53 2.91
N ALA A 131 27.23 -14.49 4.14
CA ALA A 131 27.82 -13.75 5.25
C ALA A 131 29.11 -14.40 5.80
N LYS A 132 29.36 -15.69 5.49
CA LYS A 132 30.43 -16.53 6.11
C LYS A 132 30.32 -16.53 7.64
N ASP A 133 29.12 -16.51 8.16
CA ASP A 133 28.79 -16.41 9.58
C ASP A 133 27.44 -17.10 9.80
N PRO A 134 27.23 -17.90 10.85
CA PRO A 134 25.92 -18.48 11.15
C PRO A 134 24.85 -17.43 11.52
N GLY A 135 25.25 -16.25 11.93
CA GLY A 135 24.37 -15.19 12.43
C GLY A 135 23.80 -15.50 13.80
N ALA A 136 22.84 -14.70 14.23
CA ALA A 136 22.17 -14.86 15.51
C ALA A 136 20.67 -14.52 15.44
N SER A 137 19.85 -15.32 16.11
CA SER A 137 18.43 -15.01 16.29
C SER A 137 18.27 -13.82 17.25
N VAL A 138 17.37 -12.90 16.89
CA VAL A 138 17.06 -11.72 17.69
C VAL A 138 15.65 -11.82 18.20
N ARG A 139 15.49 -11.58 19.50
CA ARG A 139 14.15 -11.56 20.11
C ARG A 139 13.35 -10.36 19.60
N VAL A 140 12.21 -10.62 19.00
CA VAL A 140 11.23 -9.59 18.61
C VAL A 140 10.08 -9.63 19.61
N ALA A 141 9.66 -8.47 20.11
CA ALA A 141 8.44 -8.41 20.90
C ALA A 141 7.26 -8.74 19.96
N ASN A 142 6.65 -9.90 20.15
CA ASN A 142 5.54 -10.34 19.31
C ASN A 142 4.39 -9.34 19.39
N SER A 143 3.86 -9.00 18.24
CA SER A 143 2.69 -8.14 18.17
C SER A 143 1.43 -8.90 18.60
N ARG A 144 0.46 -8.15 19.10
CA ARG A 144 -0.70 -8.57 19.90
C ARG A 144 -1.78 -9.37 19.16
N ALA A 145 -1.52 -10.03 18.04
CA ALA A 145 -2.61 -10.61 17.23
C ALA A 145 -2.33 -12.04 16.73
N ASN A 146 -1.70 -12.90 17.55
CA ASN A 146 -1.28 -14.26 17.18
C ASN A 146 -0.37 -14.32 15.94
N SER A 147 0.22 -13.22 15.61
CA SER A 147 1.19 -13.03 14.55
C SER A 147 2.57 -13.23 15.15
N ILE A 148 3.28 -14.21 14.65
CA ILE A 148 4.64 -14.51 15.04
C ILE A 148 5.58 -13.79 14.09
N VAL A 149 6.42 -12.91 14.63
CA VAL A 149 7.53 -12.28 13.91
C VAL A 149 8.83 -12.88 14.41
N LYS A 150 9.64 -13.37 13.51
CA LYS A 150 10.98 -13.89 13.81
C LYS A 150 12.04 -13.09 13.06
N ARG A 151 13.22 -12.99 13.66
CA ARG A 151 14.33 -12.23 13.10
C ARG A 151 15.66 -12.95 13.32
N HIS A 152 16.51 -12.91 12.29
CA HIS A 152 17.87 -13.40 12.33
C HIS A 152 18.82 -12.35 11.75
N GLN A 153 19.99 -12.16 12.33
CA GLN A 153 20.93 -11.11 11.93
C GLN A 153 22.35 -11.62 11.76
N TRP A 154 23.01 -11.07 10.75
CA TRP A 154 24.45 -11.18 10.47
C TRP A 154 25.08 -9.78 10.56
N ALA A 155 25.16 -9.27 11.80
CA ALA A 155 25.55 -7.88 12.05
C ALA A 155 27.04 -7.61 11.80
N LYS A 156 27.86 -8.65 11.75
CA LYS A 156 29.32 -8.54 11.53
C LYS A 156 29.71 -8.73 10.08
N SER A 157 28.81 -9.15 9.20
CA SER A 157 29.08 -9.30 7.77
C SER A 157 29.14 -7.96 7.06
N SER A 158 29.69 -7.95 5.86
CA SER A 158 29.71 -6.79 4.97
C SER A 158 29.17 -7.20 3.60
N PRO A 159 27.95 -6.78 3.26
CA PRO A 159 27.01 -5.94 4.04
C PRO A 159 26.51 -6.63 5.31
N ALA A 160 26.09 -5.86 6.31
CA ALA A 160 25.36 -6.40 7.44
C ALA A 160 23.92 -6.73 7.00
N ILE A 161 23.38 -7.86 7.50
CA ILE A 161 22.16 -8.47 6.99
C ILE A 161 21.17 -8.71 8.12
N GLN A 162 19.89 -8.46 7.85
CA GLN A 162 18.78 -8.91 8.69
C GLN A 162 17.78 -9.66 7.82
N LEU A 163 17.39 -10.84 8.27
CA LEU A 163 16.24 -11.59 7.78
C LEU A 163 15.11 -11.44 8.79
N GLU A 164 13.93 -11.04 8.31
CA GLU A 164 12.72 -10.99 9.11
C GLU A 164 11.60 -11.72 8.38
N TRP A 165 10.87 -12.56 9.11
CA TRP A 165 9.71 -13.25 8.55
C TRP A 165 8.57 -13.32 9.55
N ALA A 166 7.34 -13.38 9.03
CA ALA A 166 6.15 -13.38 9.83
C ALA A 166 5.10 -14.35 9.29
N TYR A 167 4.34 -14.91 10.23
CA TYR A 167 3.21 -15.80 9.95
C TYR A 167 2.19 -15.75 11.09
N VAL A 168 0.97 -16.21 10.82
CA VAL A 168 -0.07 -16.42 11.83
C VAL A 168 -0.14 -17.90 12.13
N GLU A 169 -0.03 -18.28 13.41
CA GLU A 169 -0.24 -19.66 13.83
C GLU A 169 -1.74 -20.01 13.84
N PRO A 170 -2.08 -21.28 13.54
CA PRO A 170 -3.45 -21.76 13.67
C PRO A 170 -3.95 -21.56 15.11
N HIS A 171 -5.12 -20.97 15.26
CA HIS A 171 -5.71 -20.75 16.58
C HIS A 171 -7.23 -20.58 16.47
N ARG A 172 -7.94 -20.75 17.59
CA ARG A 172 -9.37 -20.47 17.67
C ARG A 172 -9.62 -19.08 18.23
N SER A 173 -10.37 -18.24 17.50
CA SER A 173 -10.71 -16.89 17.92
C SER A 173 -12.20 -16.63 17.73
N LYS A 174 -12.90 -16.19 18.77
CA LYS A 174 -14.34 -15.87 18.75
C LYS A 174 -15.23 -17.02 18.18
N GLY A 175 -14.82 -18.28 18.41
CA GLY A 175 -15.54 -19.46 17.92
C GLY A 175 -15.19 -19.90 16.50
N GLU A 176 -14.36 -19.15 15.78
CA GLU A 176 -13.86 -19.48 14.44
C GLU A 176 -12.44 -20.02 14.48
N ASP A 177 -12.14 -21.03 13.64
CA ASP A 177 -10.81 -21.58 13.47
C ASP A 177 -10.03 -20.70 12.48
N VAL A 178 -8.94 -20.10 12.94
CA VAL A 178 -8.01 -19.33 12.11
C VAL A 178 -6.91 -20.27 11.62
N ALA A 179 -6.81 -20.46 10.33
CA ALA A 179 -5.79 -21.29 9.70
C ALA A 179 -4.40 -20.60 9.73
N TYR A 180 -3.35 -21.43 9.49
CA TYR A 180 -2.01 -20.90 9.23
C TYR A 180 -2.03 -19.93 8.06
N ASN A 181 -1.30 -18.82 8.21
CA ASN A 181 -1.14 -17.84 7.13
C ASN A 181 0.29 -17.28 7.11
N ALA A 182 1.02 -17.57 6.03
CA ALA A 182 2.30 -16.95 5.75
C ALA A 182 2.10 -15.49 5.37
N GLU A 183 2.85 -14.56 5.99
CA GLU A 183 2.66 -13.13 5.79
C GLU A 183 3.75 -12.53 4.88
N TYR A 184 5.00 -12.57 5.31
CA TYR A 184 6.13 -12.05 4.53
C TYR A 184 7.48 -12.67 4.93
N VAL A 185 8.48 -12.52 4.04
CA VAL A 185 9.90 -12.78 4.26
C VAL A 185 10.69 -11.64 3.65
N ASN A 186 11.32 -10.84 4.49
CA ASN A 186 12.07 -9.64 4.09
C ASN A 186 13.53 -9.72 4.48
N VAL A 187 14.40 -9.25 3.61
CA VAL A 187 15.84 -9.09 3.85
C VAL A 187 16.18 -7.60 3.84
N LEU A 188 16.92 -7.18 4.84
CA LEU A 188 17.50 -5.84 4.93
C LEU A 188 19.01 -5.97 4.81
N LEU A 189 19.63 -5.21 3.89
CA LEU A 189 21.06 -5.05 3.78
C LEU A 189 21.43 -3.61 4.13
N VAL A 190 22.51 -3.45 4.89
CA VAL A 190 23.12 -2.13 5.14
C VAL A 190 24.64 -2.22 4.97
N PRO A 191 25.32 -1.14 4.54
CA PRO A 191 26.77 -1.13 4.46
C PRO A 191 27.41 -1.53 5.79
N GLY A 192 28.52 -2.26 5.78
CA GLY A 192 29.18 -2.71 7.01
C GLY A 192 29.54 -1.57 7.97
N SER A 193 29.82 -0.36 7.46
CA SER A 193 30.03 0.84 8.25
C SER A 193 28.79 1.29 9.06
N ALA A 194 27.60 0.89 8.61
CA ALA A 194 26.32 1.22 9.24
C ALA A 194 25.73 0.06 10.07
N ALA A 195 26.46 -1.01 10.32
CA ALA A 195 26.01 -2.19 11.06
C ALA A 195 25.46 -1.85 12.46
N ARG A 196 25.98 -0.82 13.12
CA ARG A 196 25.42 -0.30 14.40
C ARG A 196 24.01 0.26 14.25
N THR A 197 23.66 0.76 13.07
CA THR A 197 22.33 1.30 12.78
C THR A 197 21.29 0.16 12.66
N MET A 198 21.71 -1.06 12.32
CA MET A 198 20.83 -2.23 12.32
C MET A 198 20.31 -2.57 13.71
N ALA A 199 21.14 -2.46 14.73
CA ALA A 199 20.71 -2.70 16.11
C ALA A 199 19.62 -1.71 16.56
N SER A 200 19.67 -0.47 16.08
CA SER A 200 18.64 0.55 16.33
C SER A 200 17.43 0.46 15.39
N ALA A 201 17.63 0.03 14.15
CA ALA A 201 16.54 -0.19 13.18
C ALA A 201 15.76 -1.48 13.47
N SER A 202 16.37 -2.43 14.18
CA SER A 202 15.77 -3.72 14.55
C SER A 202 15.03 -3.69 15.90
N GLY A 203 15.24 -2.63 16.70
CA GLY A 203 14.42 -2.39 17.88
C GLY A 203 13.01 -2.08 17.44
N GLY A 204 12.06 -2.96 17.76
CA GLY A 204 10.65 -2.61 17.69
C GLY A 204 10.45 -1.27 18.35
N THR A 205 9.69 -0.38 17.73
CA THR A 205 9.23 0.89 18.31
C THR A 205 10.30 1.66 19.08
N SER A 206 11.40 2.03 18.41
CA SER A 206 12.30 2.97 19.07
C SER A 206 11.61 4.33 19.10
N ALA A 207 10.96 4.63 20.21
CA ALA A 207 10.50 5.97 20.58
C ALA A 207 11.63 7.03 20.48
N LEU A 208 12.85 6.58 20.27
CA LEU A 208 14.06 7.38 20.09
C LEU A 208 14.14 8.10 18.73
N ALA A 209 13.47 7.60 17.69
CA ALA A 209 13.40 8.33 16.42
C ALA A 209 12.46 9.55 16.49
N LEU A 210 11.51 9.56 17.43
CA LEU A 210 10.67 10.74 17.72
C LEU A 210 11.39 11.81 18.56
N GLY A 211 12.60 11.53 19.04
CA GLY A 211 13.36 12.39 19.95
C GLY A 211 14.02 13.62 19.32
N ALA A 212 14.20 13.65 18.02
CA ALA A 212 14.47 14.88 17.31
C ALA A 212 13.12 15.43 16.84
N ALA A 213 12.50 16.29 17.65
CA ALA A 213 11.33 17.07 17.27
C ALA A 213 11.67 17.88 16.01
N ARG A 214 11.68 17.26 14.83
CA ARG A 214 11.52 17.97 13.57
C ARG A 214 10.24 18.76 13.76
N LYS A 215 10.35 20.06 13.77
CA LYS A 215 9.15 20.88 13.72
C LYS A 215 8.47 20.54 12.41
N LEU A 216 7.37 19.80 12.47
CA LEU A 216 6.64 19.40 11.25
C LEU A 216 6.33 20.60 10.38
N ALA A 217 6.16 21.76 11.00
CA ALA A 217 6.00 23.05 10.33
C ALA A 217 7.14 23.42 9.36
N ASP A 218 8.36 22.94 9.60
CA ASP A 218 9.50 23.18 8.70
C ASP A 218 9.36 22.46 7.35
N ASN A 219 8.47 21.48 7.28
CA ASN A 219 8.15 20.75 6.04
C ASN A 219 7.04 21.43 5.22
N ILE A 220 6.47 22.52 5.67
CA ILE A 220 5.44 23.24 4.92
C ILE A 220 6.11 24.06 3.81
N ARG A 221 5.64 23.89 2.59
CA ARG A 221 6.02 24.70 1.43
C ARG A 221 4.85 25.57 1.01
N ARG A 222 5.18 26.76 0.54
CA ARG A 222 4.22 27.76 0.03
C ARG A 222 4.74 28.30 -1.29
N ALA A 223 3.94 28.18 -2.34
CA ALA A 223 4.29 28.69 -3.65
C ALA A 223 3.60 30.03 -3.93
N PRO A 224 4.20 30.87 -4.78
CA PRO A 224 3.64 32.21 -5.14
C PRO A 224 2.22 32.08 -5.73
N GLU A 225 1.89 31.02 -6.43
CA GLU A 225 0.58 30.72 -7.02
C GLU A 225 -0.48 30.33 -5.98
N GLY A 226 -0.12 30.17 -4.72
CA GLY A 226 -1.02 29.95 -3.59
C GLY A 226 -1.13 28.50 -3.14
N ASP A 227 -0.33 27.60 -3.69
CA ASP A 227 -0.22 26.23 -3.18
C ASP A 227 0.45 26.25 -1.80
N VAL A 228 -0.12 25.48 -0.89
CA VAL A 228 0.43 25.18 0.43
C VAL A 228 0.44 23.67 0.61
N TRP A 229 1.60 23.06 0.85
CA TRP A 229 1.68 21.61 0.99
C TRP A 229 2.72 21.15 2.01
N VAL A 230 2.53 19.94 2.49
CA VAL A 230 3.48 19.18 3.32
C VAL A 230 4.48 18.49 2.41
N ASP A 231 5.73 18.93 2.48
CA ASP A 231 6.84 18.37 1.72
C ASP A 231 7.54 17.22 2.51
N GLY A 232 8.34 16.42 1.80
CA GLY A 232 9.15 15.37 2.41
C GLY A 232 8.38 14.12 2.83
N VAL A 233 7.12 13.97 2.43
CA VAL A 233 6.39 12.70 2.59
C VAL A 233 6.95 11.69 1.58
N PRO A 234 7.61 10.60 2.03
CA PRO A 234 8.27 9.69 1.12
C PRO A 234 7.27 8.93 0.23
N MET A 235 7.68 8.61 -0.99
CA MET A 235 6.88 7.76 -1.87
C MET A 235 7.01 6.30 -1.45
N VAL A 236 5.90 5.59 -1.44
CA VAL A 236 5.79 4.14 -1.36
C VAL A 236 4.87 3.68 -2.47
N ASP A 237 5.34 2.77 -3.30
CA ASP A 237 4.53 2.15 -4.34
C ASP A 237 3.90 0.87 -3.79
N GLN A 238 2.57 0.79 -3.85
CA GLN A 238 1.85 -0.41 -3.39
C GLN A 238 1.95 -1.59 -4.37
N GLY A 239 2.42 -1.35 -5.61
CA GLY A 239 2.37 -2.35 -6.68
C GLY A 239 0.93 -2.64 -7.13
N GLN A 240 0.70 -3.87 -7.59
CA GLN A 240 -0.61 -4.32 -8.11
C GLN A 240 -1.52 -4.92 -7.01
N LYS A 241 -1.03 -4.98 -5.78
CA LYS A 241 -1.76 -5.55 -4.63
C LYS A 241 -2.69 -4.54 -3.96
N GLY A 242 -3.70 -5.02 -3.27
CA GLY A 242 -4.67 -4.20 -2.52
C GLY A 242 -4.11 -3.55 -1.26
N TYR A 243 -2.90 -2.99 -1.31
CA TYR A 243 -2.16 -2.45 -0.16
C TYR A 243 -2.25 -0.93 -0.02
N CYS A 244 -3.21 -0.27 -0.66
CA CYS A 244 -3.34 1.19 -0.60
C CYS A 244 -3.29 1.75 0.83
N ALA A 245 -3.96 1.08 1.75
CA ALA A 245 -3.98 1.45 3.16
C ALA A 245 -2.64 1.24 3.86
N ALA A 246 -2.02 0.10 3.62
CA ALA A 246 -0.73 -0.24 4.22
C ALA A 246 0.37 0.70 3.69
N ALA A 247 0.40 0.91 2.36
CA ALA A 247 1.37 1.80 1.73
C ALA A 247 1.18 3.27 2.15
N THR A 248 -0.08 3.76 2.21
CA THR A 248 -0.36 5.12 2.69
C THR A 248 0.06 5.29 4.16
N SER A 249 -0.20 4.28 5.00
CA SER A 249 0.23 4.30 6.40
C SER A 249 1.76 4.25 6.52
N GLU A 250 2.45 3.43 5.73
CA GLU A 250 3.91 3.41 5.67
C GLU A 250 4.47 4.79 5.37
N ARG A 251 3.93 5.49 4.37
CA ARG A 251 4.36 6.84 4.00
C ARG A 251 4.27 7.82 5.16
N VAL A 252 3.13 7.82 5.87
CA VAL A 252 2.92 8.69 7.04
C VAL A 252 3.88 8.33 8.17
N LEU A 253 4.09 7.04 8.45
CA LEU A 253 5.01 6.60 9.49
C LEU A 253 6.46 6.95 9.17
N ARG A 254 6.90 6.73 7.93
CA ARG A 254 8.23 7.11 7.47
C ARG A 254 8.44 8.63 7.47
N TYR A 255 7.40 9.40 7.16
CA TYR A 255 7.44 10.87 7.27
C TYR A 255 7.73 11.32 8.71
N TYR A 256 7.24 10.58 9.70
CA TYR A 256 7.56 10.81 11.11
C TYR A 256 8.88 10.16 11.58
N GLY A 257 9.65 9.57 10.67
CA GLY A 257 10.93 8.94 10.96
C GLY A 257 10.83 7.51 11.48
N LEU A 258 9.65 6.90 11.41
CA LEU A 258 9.44 5.51 11.81
C LEU A 258 9.73 4.57 10.63
N ASN A 259 10.63 3.60 10.84
CA ASN A 259 10.99 2.66 9.81
C ASN A 259 10.08 1.44 9.84
N VAL A 260 8.98 1.52 9.10
CA VAL A 260 7.95 0.48 8.98
C VAL A 260 7.73 0.18 7.51
N ASP A 261 7.48 -1.07 7.19
CA ASP A 261 7.24 -1.57 5.84
C ASP A 261 5.74 -1.85 5.62
N GLN A 262 5.24 -1.67 4.39
CA GLN A 262 3.84 -1.91 4.04
C GLN A 262 3.40 -3.36 4.31
N HIS A 263 4.31 -4.34 4.22
CA HIS A 263 3.98 -5.74 4.48
C HIS A 263 3.74 -5.99 5.97
N GLN A 264 4.52 -5.35 6.86
CA GLN A 264 4.29 -5.36 8.31
C GLN A 264 2.95 -4.71 8.67
N ILE A 265 2.61 -3.60 8.01
CA ILE A 265 1.33 -2.91 8.22
C ILE A 265 0.16 -3.75 7.68
N ALA A 266 0.30 -4.36 6.51
CA ALA A 266 -0.70 -5.24 5.93
C ALA A 266 -0.99 -6.46 6.82
N GLN A 267 0.04 -7.02 7.47
CA GLN A 267 -0.10 -8.06 8.46
C GLN A 267 -0.94 -7.59 9.66
N LEU A 268 -0.61 -6.41 10.23
CA LEU A 268 -1.39 -5.82 11.33
C LEU A 268 -2.85 -5.56 10.94
N ALA A 269 -3.08 -5.18 9.68
CA ALA A 269 -4.40 -4.90 9.12
C ALA A 269 -5.21 -6.16 8.78
N LYS A 270 -4.60 -7.36 8.86
CA LYS A 270 -5.18 -8.60 8.35
C LYS A 270 -5.66 -8.46 6.89
N THR A 271 -4.85 -7.75 6.08
CA THR A 271 -5.15 -7.51 4.68
C THR A 271 -5.18 -8.82 3.92
N ALA A 272 -6.27 -9.10 3.20
CA ALA A 272 -6.34 -10.22 2.27
C ALA A 272 -5.62 -9.86 0.96
N ALA A 273 -4.88 -10.83 0.39
CA ALA A 273 -4.10 -10.61 -0.82
C ALA A 273 -4.96 -10.20 -2.03
N GLU A 274 -6.13 -10.83 -2.16
CA GLU A 274 -7.01 -10.69 -3.33
C GLU A 274 -8.08 -9.61 -3.18
N SER A 275 -8.60 -9.40 -1.98
CA SER A 275 -9.69 -8.46 -1.72
C SER A 275 -9.25 -7.12 -1.11
N GLY A 276 -7.95 -6.97 -0.86
CA GLY A 276 -7.40 -5.81 -0.16
C GLY A 276 -7.81 -5.75 1.31
N THR A 277 -7.71 -4.56 1.89
CA THR A 277 -8.15 -4.31 3.26
C THR A 277 -9.51 -3.66 3.22
N SER A 278 -10.51 -4.23 3.91
CA SER A 278 -11.76 -3.53 4.11
C SER A 278 -11.50 -2.19 4.81
N ILE A 279 -12.31 -1.19 4.57
CA ILE A 279 -12.13 0.14 5.21
C ILE A 279 -12.19 0.00 6.72
N GLU A 280 -13.04 -0.86 7.25
CA GLU A 280 -13.09 -1.16 8.69
C GLU A 280 -11.79 -1.82 9.18
N GLY A 281 -11.31 -2.84 8.47
CA GLY A 281 -10.02 -3.48 8.76
C GLY A 281 -8.87 -2.49 8.77
N MET A 282 -8.90 -1.53 7.85
CA MET A 282 -7.91 -0.48 7.73
C MET A 282 -7.99 0.57 8.85
N VAL A 283 -9.18 1.06 9.16
CA VAL A 283 -9.39 2.00 10.29
C VAL A 283 -8.92 1.35 11.59
N ASN A 284 -9.18 0.06 11.76
CA ASN A 284 -8.69 -0.72 12.89
C ASN A 284 -7.17 -0.88 12.88
N ALA A 285 -6.57 -1.15 11.72
CA ALA A 285 -5.12 -1.25 11.55
C ALA A 285 -4.41 0.07 11.85
N ILE A 286 -4.94 1.18 11.32
CA ILE A 286 -4.44 2.52 11.64
C ILE A 286 -4.50 2.77 13.16
N GLY A 287 -5.57 2.33 13.83
CA GLY A 287 -5.67 2.39 15.30
C GLY A 287 -4.65 1.51 16.03
N LEU A 288 -4.35 0.30 15.51
CA LEU A 288 -3.31 -0.58 16.04
C LEU A 288 -1.92 0.02 15.85
N VAL A 289 -1.63 0.51 14.65
CA VAL A 289 -0.39 1.23 14.30
C VAL A 289 -0.22 2.45 15.20
N GLY A 290 -1.26 3.29 15.35
CA GLY A 290 -1.22 4.44 16.24
C GLY A 290 -0.82 4.07 17.67
N ARG A 291 -1.41 3.01 18.21
CA ARG A 291 -1.06 2.52 19.57
C ARG A 291 0.36 1.94 19.63
N ALA A 292 0.78 1.17 18.63
CA ALA A 292 2.11 0.56 18.59
C ALA A 292 3.22 1.61 18.52
N PHE A 293 3.00 2.70 17.81
CA PHE A 293 3.98 3.75 17.55
C PHE A 293 3.74 5.04 18.34
N GLN A 294 2.87 5.02 19.34
CA GLN A 294 2.54 6.18 20.19
C GLN A 294 2.04 7.40 19.39
N LEU A 295 1.25 7.13 18.35
CA LEU A 295 0.56 8.15 17.57
C LEU A 295 -0.88 8.27 18.05
N ASP A 296 -1.40 9.48 18.07
CA ASP A 296 -2.82 9.73 18.26
C ASP A 296 -3.54 9.66 16.91
N LYS A 297 -4.51 8.75 16.83
CA LYS A 297 -5.44 8.69 15.72
C LYS A 297 -6.63 9.59 16.00
N ARG A 298 -6.95 10.47 15.06
CA ARG A 298 -8.15 11.29 15.11
C ARG A 298 -8.98 11.11 13.85
N ASP A 299 -10.25 10.78 14.02
CA ASP A 299 -11.24 10.74 12.95
C ASP A 299 -11.84 12.14 12.79
N LEU A 300 -11.56 12.79 11.66
CA LEU A 300 -12.11 14.12 11.31
C LEU A 300 -13.46 13.96 10.64
N ILE A 301 -13.51 13.02 9.69
CA ILE A 301 -14.74 12.55 9.07
C ILE A 301 -14.75 11.04 9.34
N PRO A 302 -15.63 10.56 10.23
CA PRO A 302 -15.72 9.14 10.53
C PRO A 302 -16.02 8.36 9.25
N SER A 303 -15.29 7.26 9.06
CA SER A 303 -15.64 6.30 8.03
C SER A 303 -16.98 5.68 8.38
N THR A 304 -17.97 5.86 7.51
CA THR A 304 -19.36 5.52 7.75
C THR A 304 -19.66 4.01 7.64
N TYR A 305 -18.64 3.16 7.60
CA TYR A 305 -18.81 1.71 7.37
C TYR A 305 -19.26 0.89 8.59
N GLY A 306 -19.35 1.45 9.76
CA GLY A 306 -19.59 0.73 11.02
C GLY A 306 -20.97 0.97 11.69
N GLY A 307 -21.98 1.46 10.97
CA GLY A 307 -23.32 1.72 11.54
C GLY A 307 -24.45 1.03 10.79
N SER A 308 -25.67 1.13 11.32
CA SER A 308 -26.86 0.76 10.56
C SER A 308 -26.92 1.58 9.27
N PHE A 309 -27.22 0.92 8.16
CA PHE A 309 -27.45 1.63 6.89
C PHE A 309 -28.69 2.51 6.99
N GLU A 310 -29.76 1.96 7.53
CA GLU A 310 -31.04 2.66 7.74
C GLU A 310 -30.87 3.79 8.78
N GLY A 311 -31.29 4.99 8.43
CA GLY A 311 -31.12 6.21 9.22
C GLY A 311 -29.67 6.75 9.23
N GLY A 312 -28.75 6.02 8.63
CA GLY A 312 -27.31 6.33 8.63
C GLY A 312 -26.90 7.39 7.61
N PRO A 313 -25.62 7.78 7.62
CA PRO A 313 -25.07 8.79 6.71
C PRO A 313 -25.15 8.38 5.22
N HIS A 314 -25.09 7.09 4.92
CA HIS A 314 -25.19 6.60 3.54
C HIS A 314 -26.58 6.75 2.97
N GLU A 315 -27.63 6.39 3.74
CA GLU A 315 -29.00 6.58 3.31
C GLU A 315 -29.30 8.06 3.10
N LYS A 316 -28.92 8.92 4.05
CA LYS A 316 -29.07 10.37 3.91
C LYS A 316 -28.39 10.93 2.65
N LEU A 317 -27.20 10.40 2.29
CA LEU A 317 -26.52 10.81 1.05
C LEU A 317 -27.30 10.34 -0.18
N ILE A 318 -27.86 9.12 -0.17
CA ILE A 318 -28.68 8.61 -1.27
C ILE A 318 -29.96 9.46 -1.43
N ASP A 319 -30.59 9.86 -0.35
CA ASP A 319 -31.76 10.76 -0.39
C ASP A 319 -31.43 12.12 -1.00
N GLN A 320 -30.26 12.68 -0.63
CA GLN A 320 -29.75 13.92 -1.22
C GLN A 320 -29.41 13.75 -2.71
N TYR A 321 -28.76 12.61 -3.05
CA TYR A 321 -28.49 12.24 -4.44
C TYR A 321 -29.80 12.11 -5.23
N ASN A 322 -30.78 11.40 -4.73
CA ASN A 322 -32.09 11.21 -5.38
C ASN A 322 -32.82 12.54 -5.58
N SER A 323 -32.71 13.45 -4.62
CA SER A 323 -33.26 14.80 -4.75
C SER A 323 -32.56 15.61 -5.87
N ALA A 324 -31.22 15.50 -5.98
CA ALA A 324 -30.45 16.11 -7.06
C ALA A 324 -30.73 15.43 -8.41
N ALA A 325 -30.80 14.11 -8.45
CA ALA A 325 -31.13 13.34 -9.64
C ALA A 325 -32.47 13.71 -10.24
N LYS A 326 -33.49 13.88 -9.37
CA LYS A 326 -34.82 14.37 -9.81
C LYS A 326 -34.74 15.74 -10.47
N ARG A 327 -34.00 16.68 -9.92
CA ARG A 327 -33.76 18.01 -10.52
C ARG A 327 -33.05 17.92 -11.87
N ALA A 328 -32.03 17.05 -11.93
CA ALA A 328 -31.24 16.82 -13.13
C ALA A 328 -31.91 15.93 -14.18
N LYS A 329 -33.14 15.43 -13.92
CA LYS A 329 -33.85 14.45 -14.75
C LYS A 329 -33.03 13.18 -15.03
N LYS A 330 -32.27 12.73 -14.03
CA LYS A 330 -31.45 11.52 -14.05
C LYS A 330 -32.09 10.43 -13.18
N PRO A 331 -31.74 9.15 -13.38
CA PRO A 331 -32.16 8.06 -12.53
C PRO A 331 -31.72 8.26 -11.07
N GLY A 332 -32.62 7.98 -10.13
CA GLY A 332 -32.31 7.88 -8.72
C GLY A 332 -31.73 6.51 -8.37
N ILE A 333 -31.29 6.36 -7.12
CA ILE A 333 -30.79 5.10 -6.55
C ILE A 333 -31.83 4.56 -5.57
N ASP A 334 -32.34 3.36 -5.85
CA ASP A 334 -33.04 2.55 -4.86
C ASP A 334 -32.05 1.57 -4.23
N TRP A 335 -31.54 1.89 -3.06
CA TRP A 335 -30.50 1.11 -2.40
C TRP A 335 -30.96 -0.31 -2.02
N LYS A 336 -32.26 -0.55 -1.92
CA LYS A 336 -32.82 -1.88 -1.61
C LYS A 336 -32.50 -2.89 -2.71
N GLN A 337 -32.40 -2.45 -3.97
CA GLN A 337 -31.98 -3.30 -5.10
C GLN A 337 -30.53 -3.78 -4.99
N TYR A 338 -29.71 -3.11 -4.18
CA TYR A 338 -28.30 -3.44 -3.93
C TYR A 338 -28.12 -4.20 -2.61
N THR A 339 -29.20 -4.75 -2.04
CA THR A 339 -29.17 -5.43 -0.75
C THR A 339 -29.39 -6.93 -0.95
N ALA A 340 -28.47 -7.75 -0.45
CA ALA A 340 -28.58 -9.20 -0.40
C ALA A 340 -28.21 -9.70 1.00
N ASN A 341 -28.95 -10.67 1.53
CA ASN A 341 -28.70 -11.25 2.85
C ASN A 341 -28.51 -10.21 3.98
N ARG A 342 -29.34 -9.15 3.99
CA ARG A 342 -29.26 -8.00 4.91
C ARG A 342 -27.97 -7.17 4.80
N THR A 343 -27.16 -7.39 3.76
CA THR A 343 -25.96 -6.62 3.52
C THR A 343 -26.14 -5.73 2.31
N VAL A 344 -25.90 -4.44 2.48
CA VAL A 344 -25.97 -3.44 1.39
C VAL A 344 -24.64 -3.40 0.65
N ASN A 345 -24.67 -3.59 -0.66
CA ASN A 345 -23.50 -3.49 -1.53
C ASN A 345 -23.20 -2.01 -1.85
N LEU A 346 -22.53 -1.33 -0.93
CA LEU A 346 -22.16 0.08 -1.10
C LEU A 346 -21.31 0.36 -2.34
N PRO A 347 -20.29 -0.46 -2.69
CA PRO A 347 -19.54 -0.24 -3.93
C PRO A 347 -20.41 -0.22 -5.18
N ALA A 348 -21.38 -1.12 -5.29
CA ALA A 348 -22.30 -1.14 -6.42
C ALA A 348 -23.22 0.10 -6.46
N ILE A 349 -23.72 0.57 -5.31
CA ILE A 349 -24.47 1.82 -5.20
C ILE A 349 -23.64 3.00 -5.73
N TRP A 350 -22.40 3.14 -5.25
CA TRP A 350 -21.53 4.22 -5.66
C TRP A 350 -21.18 4.17 -7.15
N SER A 351 -20.96 2.98 -7.71
CA SER A 351 -20.70 2.80 -9.14
C SER A 351 -21.91 3.14 -10.01
N ALA A 352 -23.12 3.06 -9.47
CA ALA A 352 -24.34 3.41 -10.16
C ALA A 352 -24.68 4.93 -10.10
N MET A 353 -23.98 5.69 -9.25
CA MET A 353 -24.24 7.14 -9.14
C MET A 353 -23.64 7.90 -10.33
N ASP A 354 -24.39 8.83 -10.89
CA ASP A 354 -23.86 9.80 -11.86
C ASP A 354 -22.97 10.82 -11.13
N PRO A 355 -21.69 10.99 -11.56
CA PRO A 355 -20.75 11.86 -10.87
C PRO A 355 -21.18 13.32 -10.76
N ALA A 356 -21.87 13.87 -11.78
CA ALA A 356 -22.34 15.25 -11.75
C ALA A 356 -23.49 15.43 -10.74
N VAL A 357 -24.40 14.46 -10.66
CA VAL A 357 -25.49 14.45 -9.68
C VAL A 357 -24.93 14.32 -8.25
N LEU A 358 -23.92 13.46 -8.05
CA LEU A 358 -23.27 13.32 -6.75
C LEU A 358 -22.59 14.63 -6.34
N LEU A 359 -21.93 15.32 -7.30
CA LEU A 359 -21.29 16.61 -7.04
C LEU A 359 -22.33 17.65 -6.55
N GLU A 360 -23.50 17.74 -7.22
CA GLU A 360 -24.59 18.63 -6.82
C GLU A 360 -25.12 18.27 -5.41
N ALA A 361 -25.36 17.00 -5.17
CA ALA A 361 -25.82 16.51 -3.86
C ALA A 361 -24.85 16.89 -2.74
N ARG A 362 -23.55 16.69 -2.96
CA ARG A 362 -22.50 17.04 -2.00
C ARG A 362 -22.30 18.55 -1.86
N ALA A 363 -22.47 19.34 -2.92
CA ALA A 363 -22.42 20.79 -2.87
C ALA A 363 -23.50 21.39 -1.96
N SER A 364 -24.65 20.73 -1.82
CA SER A 364 -25.69 21.16 -0.91
C SER A 364 -25.32 21.05 0.57
N GLN A 365 -24.32 20.24 0.91
CA GLN A 365 -23.82 20.02 2.28
C GLN A 365 -22.83 21.11 2.69
N LYS A 366 -23.20 22.39 2.62
CA LYS A 366 -22.32 23.56 2.79
C LYS A 366 -21.51 23.54 4.08
N GLN A 367 -22.12 23.16 5.21
CA GLN A 367 -21.44 23.12 6.51
C GLN A 367 -20.36 22.03 6.53
N ASN A 368 -20.66 20.83 5.99
CA ASN A 368 -19.72 19.71 5.94
C ASN A 368 -18.56 20.02 5.00
N LEU A 369 -18.81 20.65 3.84
CA LEU A 369 -17.76 21.09 2.92
C LEU A 369 -16.87 22.14 3.58
N ALA A 370 -17.42 23.10 4.29
CA ALA A 370 -16.66 24.11 5.02
C ALA A 370 -15.80 23.49 6.14
N GLN A 371 -16.35 22.49 6.85
CA GLN A 371 -15.59 21.75 7.87
C GLN A 371 -14.46 20.93 7.25
N PHE A 372 -14.73 20.22 6.15
CA PHE A 372 -13.70 19.52 5.38
C PHE A 372 -12.54 20.44 4.98
N GLU A 373 -12.84 21.61 4.41
CA GLU A 373 -11.84 22.61 4.03
C GLU A 373 -11.06 23.11 5.24
N LYS A 374 -11.74 23.41 6.34
CA LYS A 374 -11.12 23.85 7.59
C LYS A 374 -10.16 22.80 8.15
N ASP A 375 -10.58 21.54 8.17
CA ASP A 375 -9.75 20.44 8.67
C ASP A 375 -8.51 20.23 7.81
N VAL A 376 -8.65 20.23 6.48
CA VAL A 376 -7.50 20.15 5.56
C VAL A 376 -6.50 21.24 5.82
N ARG A 377 -6.94 22.52 5.87
CA ARG A 377 -6.06 23.64 6.13
C ARG A 377 -5.38 23.53 7.49
N ASN A 378 -6.15 23.22 8.53
CA ASN A 378 -5.64 23.16 9.90
C ASN A 378 -4.50 22.14 10.05
N TYR A 379 -4.60 20.96 9.42
CA TYR A 379 -3.56 19.94 9.54
C TYR A 379 -2.39 20.17 8.59
N VAL A 380 -2.63 20.61 7.35
CA VAL A 380 -1.58 20.97 6.41
C VAL A 380 -0.73 22.11 6.97
N ASP A 381 -1.34 23.14 7.56
CA ASP A 381 -0.63 24.26 8.19
C ASP A 381 0.13 23.88 9.46
N GLN A 382 -0.05 22.67 9.97
CA GLN A 382 0.77 22.06 11.04
C GLN A 382 1.84 21.10 10.48
N GLY A 383 1.94 20.90 9.16
CA GLY A 383 2.83 19.93 8.53
C GLY A 383 2.37 18.47 8.73
N VAL A 384 1.07 18.26 8.92
CA VAL A 384 0.48 16.92 9.15
C VAL A 384 -0.29 16.47 7.91
N PRO A 385 0.15 15.43 7.19
CA PRO A 385 -0.61 14.88 6.08
C PRO A 385 -1.85 14.12 6.59
N LEU A 386 -2.93 14.15 5.81
CA LEU A 386 -4.20 13.52 6.18
C LEU A 386 -4.41 12.24 5.38
N LEU A 387 -4.77 11.15 6.04
CA LEU A 387 -5.19 9.92 5.38
C LEU A 387 -6.63 10.10 4.89
N TRP A 388 -6.83 9.93 3.60
CA TRP A 388 -8.08 10.22 2.92
C TRP A 388 -8.68 8.96 2.28
N SER A 389 -9.74 8.44 2.91
CA SER A 389 -10.57 7.38 2.33
C SER A 389 -11.55 7.99 1.34
N CYS A 390 -11.50 7.56 0.11
CA CYS A 390 -12.30 8.13 -0.97
C CYS A 390 -12.74 7.07 -1.98
N LEU A 391 -13.64 7.49 -2.86
CA LEU A 391 -14.06 6.75 -4.02
C LEU A 391 -13.37 7.31 -5.26
N VAL A 392 -12.39 6.60 -5.80
CA VAL A 392 -11.66 7.01 -7.02
C VAL A 392 -12.41 6.56 -8.27
N GLY A 393 -12.08 7.15 -9.43
CA GLY A 393 -12.72 6.83 -10.70
C GLY A 393 -14.03 7.57 -10.98
N MET A 394 -14.48 8.44 -10.08
CA MET A 394 -15.67 9.26 -10.27
C MET A 394 -15.40 10.51 -11.10
N TYR A 395 -14.22 11.08 -11.00
CA TYR A 395 -13.80 12.29 -11.72
C TYR A 395 -12.47 12.06 -12.43
N PRO A 396 -12.20 12.75 -13.55
CA PRO A 396 -10.91 12.69 -14.23
C PRO A 396 -9.76 13.10 -13.30
N GLU A 397 -8.63 12.42 -13.45
CA GLU A 397 -7.40 12.70 -12.69
C GLU A 397 -6.19 12.69 -13.63
N GLU A 398 -5.18 13.49 -13.29
CA GLU A 398 -3.89 13.49 -13.96
C GLU A 398 -2.77 13.07 -12.98
N PRO A 399 -1.95 12.06 -13.33
CA PRO A 399 -2.14 11.17 -14.48
C PRO A 399 -3.42 10.33 -14.35
N PRO A 400 -3.99 9.84 -15.47
CA PRO A 400 -5.23 9.09 -15.45
C PRO A 400 -5.08 7.78 -14.68
N LEU A 401 -6.19 7.30 -14.10
CA LEU A 401 -6.23 6.02 -13.41
C LEU A 401 -6.15 4.88 -14.42
N GLY A 402 -5.33 3.87 -14.14
CA GLY A 402 -5.20 2.67 -14.97
C GLY A 402 -6.41 1.73 -14.91
N GLN A 403 -7.34 1.95 -13.97
CA GLN A 403 -8.55 1.16 -13.78
C GLN A 403 -9.79 1.96 -14.16
N GLN A 404 -10.76 1.28 -14.77
CA GLN A 404 -12.06 1.86 -15.08
C GLN A 404 -13.07 1.57 -13.96
N GLY A 405 -13.98 2.52 -13.72
CA GLY A 405 -15.04 2.42 -12.72
C GLY A 405 -14.64 2.94 -11.34
N ALA A 406 -15.65 3.12 -10.51
CA ALA A 406 -15.48 3.66 -9.17
C ALA A 406 -15.10 2.56 -8.17
N PHE A 407 -14.04 2.76 -7.39
CA PHE A 407 -13.61 1.83 -6.35
C PHE A 407 -13.09 2.56 -5.11
N GLY A 408 -13.16 1.88 -3.96
CA GLY A 408 -12.65 2.41 -2.70
C GLY A 408 -11.13 2.43 -2.67
N HIS A 409 -10.56 3.56 -2.21
CA HIS A 409 -9.12 3.73 -2.14
C HIS A 409 -8.72 4.62 -0.94
N ILE A 410 -7.47 4.49 -0.50
CA ILE A 410 -6.88 5.43 0.45
C ILE A 410 -5.65 6.06 -0.15
N ARG A 411 -5.64 7.37 -0.02
CA ARG A 411 -4.57 8.26 -0.43
C ARG A 411 -4.32 9.31 0.66
N MET A 412 -3.46 10.26 0.40
CA MET A 412 -3.18 11.35 1.34
C MET A 412 -3.55 12.68 0.75
N ILE A 413 -4.23 13.52 1.53
CA ILE A 413 -4.24 14.95 1.29
C ILE A 413 -2.96 15.51 1.92
N ILE A 414 -2.17 16.20 1.10
CA ILE A 414 -0.90 16.80 1.51
C ILE A 414 -0.90 18.31 1.39
N GLY A 415 -1.93 18.92 0.77
CA GLY A 415 -1.97 20.36 0.58
C GLY A 415 -3.29 20.89 0.07
N TYR A 416 -3.30 22.18 -0.15
CA TYR A 416 -4.44 22.92 -0.69
C TYR A 416 -3.97 24.19 -1.44
N ASN A 417 -4.83 24.70 -2.31
CA ASN A 417 -4.72 26.03 -2.88
C ASN A 417 -6.01 26.81 -2.58
N ALA A 418 -5.91 27.84 -1.73
CA ALA A 418 -7.06 28.63 -1.33
C ALA A 418 -7.59 29.56 -2.42
N ARG A 419 -6.71 29.94 -3.40
CA ARG A 419 -7.10 30.86 -4.50
C ARG A 419 -7.87 30.16 -5.58
N THR A 420 -7.43 28.93 -5.95
CA THR A 420 -8.09 28.12 -6.98
C THR A 420 -9.19 27.23 -6.39
N GLY A 421 -9.21 27.03 -5.07
CA GLY A 421 -10.14 26.15 -4.40
C GLY A 421 -9.84 24.66 -4.66
N GLU A 422 -8.55 24.32 -4.75
CA GLU A 422 -8.09 22.95 -5.01
C GLU A 422 -7.53 22.28 -3.76
N ILE A 423 -7.61 20.95 -3.75
CA ILE A 423 -6.93 20.04 -2.83
C ILE A 423 -5.73 19.43 -3.56
N LEU A 424 -4.57 19.42 -2.89
CA LEU A 424 -3.37 18.73 -3.34
C LEU A 424 -3.27 17.40 -2.61
N TYR A 425 -3.09 16.32 -3.36
CA TYR A 425 -3.06 14.99 -2.79
C TYR A 425 -1.98 14.12 -3.43
N SER A 426 -1.63 13.05 -2.76
CA SER A 426 -0.60 12.11 -3.17
C SER A 426 -1.12 10.68 -3.06
N ASP A 427 -0.73 9.85 -4.02
CA ASP A 427 -1.16 8.46 -4.12
C ASP A 427 0.00 7.47 -3.93
N THR A 428 -0.31 6.18 -3.84
CA THR A 428 0.64 5.08 -3.65
C THR A 428 0.89 4.27 -4.93
N TRP A 429 0.69 4.90 -6.09
CA TRP A 429 0.88 4.28 -7.42
C TRP A 429 2.17 4.74 -8.11
N GLY A 430 3.16 5.08 -7.33
CA GLY A 430 4.48 5.49 -7.82
C GLY A 430 4.66 6.99 -8.03
N PRO A 431 5.86 7.40 -8.50
CA PRO A 431 6.28 8.81 -8.50
C PRO A 431 5.40 9.75 -9.31
N ALA A 432 4.82 9.28 -10.42
CA ALA A 432 3.90 10.07 -11.24
C ALA A 432 2.64 10.53 -10.47
N HIS A 433 2.33 9.85 -9.38
CA HIS A 433 1.18 10.14 -8.51
C HIS A 433 1.58 10.84 -7.19
N ALA A 434 2.81 11.36 -7.11
CA ALA A 434 3.33 11.98 -5.89
C ALA A 434 2.63 13.30 -5.54
N LEU A 435 2.24 14.06 -6.56
CA LEU A 435 1.51 15.32 -6.41
C LEU A 435 0.43 15.43 -7.47
N LYS A 436 -0.80 15.38 -7.04
CA LYS A 436 -2.02 15.50 -7.85
C LYS A 436 -2.90 16.60 -7.29
N ARG A 437 -3.85 17.07 -8.08
CA ARG A 437 -4.79 18.11 -7.66
C ARG A 437 -6.19 17.88 -8.19
N MET A 438 -7.18 18.33 -7.48
CA MET A 438 -8.57 18.40 -7.92
C MET A 438 -9.32 19.49 -7.18
N SER A 439 -10.49 19.88 -7.69
CA SER A 439 -11.32 20.86 -6.97
C SER A 439 -11.73 20.32 -5.60
N LYS A 440 -11.81 21.20 -4.60
CA LYS A 440 -12.23 20.80 -3.23
C LYS A 440 -13.64 20.18 -3.21
N LEU A 441 -14.51 20.57 -4.14
CA LEU A 441 -15.85 20.02 -4.23
C LEU A 441 -15.82 18.58 -4.74
N GLN A 442 -14.99 18.27 -5.75
CA GLN A 442 -14.77 16.88 -6.20
C GLN A 442 -14.15 16.04 -5.09
N ALA A 443 -13.12 16.57 -4.41
CA ALA A 443 -12.51 15.91 -3.27
C ALA A 443 -13.53 15.61 -2.18
N TRP A 444 -14.38 16.58 -1.83
CA TRP A 444 -15.47 16.39 -0.88
C TRP A 444 -16.48 15.34 -1.36
N ALA A 445 -16.88 15.41 -2.63
CA ALA A 445 -17.83 14.46 -3.20
C ALA A 445 -17.35 13.01 -3.11
N MET A 446 -16.06 12.78 -3.30
CA MET A 446 -15.41 11.46 -3.21
C MET A 446 -15.16 11.00 -1.78
N THR A 447 -15.16 11.91 -0.79
CA THR A 447 -14.73 11.61 0.58
C THR A 447 -15.68 10.64 1.27
N LYS A 448 -15.10 9.58 1.83
CA LYS A 448 -15.75 8.56 2.65
C LYS A 448 -15.25 8.56 4.09
N GLY A 449 -14.05 9.08 4.33
CA GLY A 449 -13.45 9.24 5.65
C GLY A 449 -12.20 10.09 5.57
N LEU A 450 -11.89 10.78 6.65
CA LEU A 450 -10.69 11.60 6.76
C LEU A 450 -10.08 11.40 8.14
N PHE A 451 -8.80 11.05 8.19
CA PHE A 451 -8.10 10.70 9.43
C PHE A 451 -6.76 11.39 9.52
N VAL A 452 -6.28 11.56 10.72
CA VAL A 452 -4.89 11.92 10.97
C VAL A 452 -4.25 10.95 11.94
N LEU A 453 -2.97 10.71 11.72
CA LEU A 453 -2.08 10.11 12.70
C LEU A 453 -1.08 11.21 13.07
N LYS A 454 -0.99 11.55 14.35
CA LYS A 454 -0.07 12.58 14.84
C LYS A 454 0.77 12.03 15.97
N PRO A 455 2.10 12.24 15.99
CA PRO A 455 2.92 11.89 17.14
C PRO A 455 2.46 12.64 18.39
N ARG A 456 2.36 11.94 19.53
CA ARG A 456 1.87 12.52 20.80
C ARG A 456 2.72 13.68 21.29
N ASN A 457 4.01 13.66 20.98
CA ASN A 457 5.00 14.62 21.47
C ASN A 457 5.28 15.77 20.51
N VAL A 458 4.52 15.90 19.41
CA VAL A 458 4.64 17.03 18.46
C VAL A 458 3.49 17.99 18.70
N ARG A 459 3.83 19.17 19.21
CA ARG A 459 2.89 20.30 19.39
C ARG A 459 2.80 21.12 18.11
#